data_fb3ea9269a189532aa8d2d8557f09ba7
#
_entry.id   fb3ea9269a189532aa8d2d8557f09ba7
#
_cell.length_a   1.000
_cell.length_b   1.000
_cell.length_c   1.000
_cell.angle_alpha   90.00
_cell.angle_beta   90.00
_cell.angle_gamma   90.00
#
_symmetry.space_group_name_H-M   'P 1'
#
loop_
_entity.id
_entity.type
_entity.pdbx_description
1 polymer ?
#
loop_
_entity_poly.entity_id
_entity_poly.type
_entity_poly.pdbx_seq_one_letter_code
_entity_poly.pdbx_strand_id
1 'polypeptide(L)'
;MLQPKRVKYRKSHKGHRRGKAQAGNMVAFGDFGLQALESAWITSRQIESARRAITHHIRRGGSIWIRIFPSKPVTKKPAETRQGGGKGAPDHWVAVVKPGRILFEMAGVGQEVAKEAMRLASHKLPIATKFVTRDTGTAVGGNYESKELAQVEG
;
A
#
# COMPACT_ATOMS: atom_id res chain seq x y z
N MET A 1 -0.72 -0.34 -16.56
CA MET A 1 -0.60 -0.57 -15.12
C MET A 1 0.87 -0.69 -14.72
N LEU A 2 1.15 -0.50 -13.44
CA LEU A 2 2.52 -0.56 -12.95
C LEU A 2 3.13 -1.94 -13.12
N GLN A 3 4.32 -2.00 -13.69
CA GLN A 3 5.11 -3.22 -13.81
C GLN A 3 6.57 -2.84 -14.07
N PRO A 4 7.55 -3.71 -13.72
CA PRO A 4 8.94 -3.43 -14.02
C PRO A 4 9.20 -3.37 -15.52
N LYS A 5 10.01 -2.41 -15.97
CA LYS A 5 10.44 -2.32 -17.37
C LYS A 5 11.43 -3.43 -17.73
N ARG A 6 12.32 -3.77 -16.79
CA ARG A 6 13.31 -4.83 -16.93
C ARG A 6 13.37 -5.65 -15.66
N VAL A 7 13.56 -6.95 -15.81
CA VAL A 7 13.72 -7.86 -14.67
C VAL A 7 14.92 -8.75 -14.89
N LYS A 8 15.66 -9.01 -13.81
CA LYS A 8 16.78 -9.96 -13.84
C LYS A 8 16.26 -11.39 -14.00
N TYR A 9 15.14 -11.71 -13.38
CA TYR A 9 14.50 -13.02 -13.48
C TYR A 9 13.02 -12.86 -13.81
N ARG A 10 12.52 -13.65 -14.77
CA ARG A 10 11.10 -13.65 -15.16
C ARG A 10 10.19 -14.23 -14.09
N LYS A 11 10.72 -15.15 -13.31
CA LYS A 11 9.97 -15.85 -12.25
C LYS A 11 10.73 -15.72 -10.95
N SER A 12 10.02 -15.68 -9.83
CA SER A 12 10.64 -15.65 -8.50
C SER A 12 10.02 -16.71 -7.61
N HIS A 13 10.77 -17.04 -6.55
CA HIS A 13 10.25 -17.91 -5.51
C HIS A 13 9.11 -17.20 -4.76
N LYS A 14 8.15 -17.99 -4.26
CA LYS A 14 7.01 -17.48 -3.52
C LYS A 14 7.43 -16.69 -2.27
N GLY A 15 8.43 -17.17 -1.54
CA GLY A 15 8.93 -16.51 -0.36
C GLY A 15 7.96 -16.53 0.82
N HIS A 16 8.30 -15.78 1.85
CA HIS A 16 7.50 -15.64 3.07
C HIS A 16 7.13 -14.17 3.29
N ARG A 17 5.94 -13.93 3.85
CA ARG A 17 5.43 -12.59 4.18
C ARG A 17 5.45 -12.35 5.69
N ARG A 18 6.55 -12.71 6.33
CA ARG A 18 6.70 -12.58 7.79
C ARG A 18 7.38 -11.28 8.17
N GLY A 19 7.16 -10.87 9.41
CA GLY A 19 7.79 -9.70 10.01
C GLY A 19 7.05 -8.40 9.73
N LYS A 20 7.66 -7.30 10.16
CA LYS A 20 7.16 -5.94 9.99
C LYS A 20 8.02 -5.19 8.99
N ALA A 21 7.46 -4.16 8.38
CA ALA A 21 8.21 -3.28 7.49
C ALA A 21 9.28 -2.52 8.28
N GLN A 22 10.52 -2.59 7.82
CA GLN A 22 11.65 -1.85 8.39
C GLN A 22 11.99 -0.60 7.58
N ALA A 23 11.57 -0.57 6.30
CA ALA A 23 11.71 0.57 5.43
C ALA A 23 10.35 0.96 4.85
N GLY A 24 10.17 2.24 4.51
CA GLY A 24 8.90 2.72 3.98
C GLY A 24 7.74 2.64 4.97
N ASN A 25 8.03 2.71 6.27
CA ASN A 25 7.06 2.64 7.36
C ASN A 25 6.67 4.01 7.92
N MET A 26 7.14 5.08 7.30
CA MET A 26 6.88 6.46 7.73
C MET A 26 6.43 7.30 6.55
N VAL A 27 5.53 8.26 6.81
CA VAL A 27 5.12 9.26 5.82
C VAL A 27 6.30 10.19 5.57
N ALA A 28 6.79 10.24 4.33
CA ALA A 28 7.99 10.95 3.94
C ALA A 28 7.75 12.10 2.95
N PHE A 29 6.85 11.94 2.00
CA PHE A 29 6.62 12.89 0.91
C PHE A 29 5.40 13.78 1.13
N GLY A 30 4.35 13.23 1.72
CA GLY A 30 3.09 13.92 1.93
C GLY A 30 2.84 14.28 3.40
N ASP A 31 1.63 14.71 3.67
CA ASP A 31 1.15 15.03 5.01
C ASP A 31 0.38 13.88 5.64
N PHE A 32 -0.24 13.04 4.80
CA PHE A 32 -1.10 11.94 5.20
C PHE A 32 -0.68 10.66 4.47
N GLY A 33 -0.99 9.53 5.05
CA GLY A 33 -0.68 8.25 4.46
C GLY A 33 -1.67 7.16 4.80
N LEU A 34 -1.61 6.08 4.04
CA LEU A 34 -2.34 4.85 4.29
C LEU A 34 -1.33 3.75 4.62
N GLN A 35 -1.42 3.24 5.83
CA GLN A 35 -0.47 2.25 6.35
C GLN A 35 -1.11 0.86 6.39
N ALA A 36 -0.37 -0.14 5.95
CA ALA A 36 -0.80 -1.53 6.02
C ALA A 36 -0.73 -2.07 7.44
N LEU A 37 -1.77 -2.79 7.86
CA LEU A 37 -1.82 -3.48 9.16
C LEU A 37 -1.57 -4.98 9.04
N GLU A 38 -1.60 -5.51 7.82
CA GLU A 38 -1.44 -6.93 7.54
C GLU A 38 -0.41 -7.16 6.43
N SER A 39 0.08 -8.39 6.32
CA SER A 39 0.90 -8.81 5.20
C SER A 39 0.04 -9.26 4.03
N ALA A 40 0.39 -8.88 2.82
CA ALA A 40 -0.28 -9.36 1.61
C ALA A 40 0.55 -9.12 0.36
N TRP A 41 0.12 -9.75 -0.71
CA TRP A 41 0.52 -9.42 -2.07
C TRP A 41 -0.55 -8.51 -2.67
N ILE A 42 -0.18 -7.29 -3.01
CA ILE A 42 -1.08 -6.31 -3.62
C ILE A 42 -0.78 -6.27 -5.11
N THR A 43 -1.78 -6.55 -5.93
CA THR A 43 -1.61 -6.58 -7.38
C THR A 43 -1.55 -5.16 -7.95
N SER A 44 -0.96 -5.02 -9.14
CA SER A 44 -0.93 -3.73 -9.84
C SER A 44 -2.33 -3.19 -10.12
N ARG A 45 -3.30 -4.06 -10.35
CA ARG A 45 -4.71 -3.67 -10.55
C ARG A 45 -5.33 -3.09 -9.28
N GLN A 46 -5.04 -3.70 -8.12
CA GLN A 46 -5.50 -3.19 -6.83
C GLN A 46 -4.88 -1.82 -6.51
N ILE A 47 -3.59 -1.66 -6.78
CA ILE A 47 -2.90 -0.37 -6.61
C ILE A 47 -3.56 0.69 -7.49
N GLU A 48 -3.82 0.39 -8.74
CA GLU A 48 -4.44 1.32 -9.68
C GLU A 48 -5.88 1.67 -9.27
N SER A 49 -6.66 0.69 -8.83
CA SER A 49 -8.01 0.92 -8.32
C SER A 49 -8.03 1.84 -7.12
N ALA A 50 -7.11 1.64 -6.17
CA ALA A 50 -6.98 2.48 -4.98
C ALA A 50 -6.56 3.91 -5.36
N ARG A 51 -5.59 4.05 -6.26
CA ARG A 51 -5.15 5.35 -6.76
C ARG A 51 -6.29 6.12 -7.42
N ARG A 52 -7.08 5.46 -8.24
CA ARG A 52 -8.26 6.08 -8.89
C ARG A 52 -9.30 6.51 -7.89
N ALA A 53 -9.55 5.71 -6.86
CA ALA A 53 -10.50 6.06 -5.81
C ALA A 53 -10.07 7.35 -5.09
N ILE A 54 -8.79 7.49 -4.77
CA ILE A 54 -8.24 8.71 -4.17
C ILE A 54 -8.40 9.89 -5.13
N THR A 55 -7.96 9.73 -6.38
CA THR A 55 -8.00 10.79 -7.39
C THR A 55 -9.42 11.28 -7.65
N HIS A 56 -10.39 10.38 -7.73
CA HIS A 56 -11.79 10.73 -7.92
C HIS A 56 -12.34 11.55 -6.76
N HIS A 57 -11.95 11.22 -5.53
CA HIS A 57 -12.44 11.92 -4.35
C HIS A 57 -11.85 13.31 -4.20
N ILE A 58 -10.54 13.44 -4.35
CA ILE A 58 -9.87 14.75 -4.25
C ILE A 58 -9.94 15.56 -5.54
N ARG A 59 -10.38 14.95 -6.61
CA ARG A 59 -10.44 15.54 -7.95
C ARG A 59 -9.08 16.05 -8.40
N ARG A 60 -8.94 17.34 -8.70
CA ARG A 60 -7.68 17.96 -9.16
C ARG A 60 -6.87 18.58 -8.03
N GLY A 61 -7.35 18.52 -6.80
CA GLY A 61 -6.64 19.06 -5.64
C GLY A 61 -5.60 18.09 -5.12
N GLY A 62 -4.50 18.64 -4.62
CA GLY A 62 -3.49 17.85 -3.93
C GLY A 62 -2.58 16.99 -4.81
N SER A 63 -1.70 16.29 -4.14
CA SER A 63 -0.71 15.40 -4.73
C SER A 63 -0.80 14.01 -4.09
N ILE A 64 -0.55 12.98 -4.88
CA ILE A 64 -0.58 11.57 -4.43
C ILE A 64 0.75 10.92 -4.76
N TRP A 65 1.28 10.14 -3.83
CA TRP A 65 2.46 9.30 -4.04
C TRP A 65 2.10 7.85 -3.79
N ILE A 66 2.43 6.99 -4.73
CA ILE A 66 2.34 5.53 -4.57
C ILE A 66 3.67 5.07 -4.00
N ARG A 67 3.68 4.57 -2.76
CA ARG A 67 4.90 4.17 -2.05
C ARG A 67 5.30 2.72 -2.26
N ILE A 68 4.46 1.93 -2.92
CA ILE A 68 4.72 0.53 -3.22
C ILE A 68 4.78 0.33 -4.72
N PHE A 69 5.56 -0.67 -5.14
CA PHE A 69 5.70 -1.01 -6.55
C PHE A 69 5.57 -2.52 -6.74
N PRO A 70 4.78 -2.97 -7.72
CA PRO A 70 4.59 -4.40 -7.98
C PRO A 70 5.79 -4.96 -8.76
N SER A 71 6.81 -5.38 -8.02
CA SER A 71 8.07 -5.87 -8.58
C SER A 71 8.17 -7.39 -8.62
N LYS A 72 7.30 -8.11 -7.92
CA LYS A 72 7.32 -9.57 -7.86
C LYS A 72 6.38 -10.18 -8.89
N PRO A 73 6.89 -11.03 -9.81
CA PRO A 73 6.03 -11.74 -10.75
C PRO A 73 5.33 -12.92 -10.06
N VAL A 74 4.05 -13.08 -10.35
CA VAL A 74 3.25 -14.23 -9.93
C VAL A 74 2.90 -15.05 -11.16
N THR A 75 3.15 -16.35 -11.09
CA THR A 75 2.90 -17.26 -12.19
C THR A 75 1.55 -17.94 -12.06
N LYS A 76 0.93 -18.23 -13.19
CA LYS A 76 -0.33 -18.96 -13.26
C LYS A 76 -0.27 -20.00 -14.35
N LYS A 77 -0.73 -21.20 -14.05
CA LYS A 77 -0.91 -22.24 -15.07
C LYS A 77 -2.32 -22.17 -15.64
N PRO A 78 -2.51 -22.45 -16.94
CA PRO A 78 -3.85 -22.61 -17.49
C PRO A 78 -4.62 -23.71 -16.74
N ALA A 79 -5.94 -23.58 -16.66
CA ALA A 79 -6.80 -24.55 -15.94
C ALA A 79 -6.71 -25.97 -16.50
N GLU A 80 -6.37 -26.10 -17.77
CA GLU A 80 -6.26 -27.39 -18.49
C GLU A 80 -4.86 -28.04 -18.41
N THR A 81 -3.90 -27.38 -17.75
CA THR A 81 -2.54 -27.90 -17.65
C THR A 81 -2.47 -29.03 -16.62
N ARG A 82 -1.85 -30.14 -17.02
CA ARG A 82 -1.62 -31.28 -16.11
C ARG A 82 -0.64 -30.89 -15.02
N GLN A 83 -0.75 -31.55 -13.86
CA GLN A 83 0.20 -31.40 -12.76
C GLN A 83 1.60 -31.86 -13.19
N GLY A 84 2.59 -31.14 -12.70
CA GLY A 84 3.99 -31.36 -13.11
C GLY A 84 4.33 -30.56 -14.36
N GLY A 85 5.35 -30.49 -14.94
CA GLY A 85 5.71 -29.73 -16.15
C GLY A 85 6.24 -28.33 -15.86
N GLY A 86 6.74 -28.11 -14.63
CA GLY A 86 7.44 -26.88 -14.26
C GLY A 86 6.54 -25.73 -13.84
N LYS A 87 7.16 -24.61 -13.53
CA LYS A 87 6.49 -23.39 -13.06
C LYS A 87 5.77 -22.71 -14.23
N GLY A 88 4.55 -22.25 -13.99
CA GLY A 88 3.75 -21.54 -14.99
C GLY A 88 4.41 -20.26 -15.50
N ALA A 89 3.86 -19.69 -16.56
CA ALA A 89 4.30 -18.40 -17.08
C ALA A 89 3.92 -17.25 -16.14
N PRO A 90 4.68 -16.14 -16.14
CA PRO A 90 4.28 -14.95 -15.39
C PRO A 90 2.90 -14.45 -15.85
N ASP A 91 1.99 -14.24 -14.90
CA ASP A 91 0.62 -13.79 -15.14
C ASP A 91 0.44 -12.32 -14.79
N HIS A 92 0.89 -11.94 -13.61
CA HIS A 92 0.75 -10.57 -13.11
C HIS A 92 1.88 -10.22 -12.14
N TRP A 93 1.92 -8.97 -11.75
CA TRP A 93 2.93 -8.44 -10.84
C TRP A 93 2.27 -8.00 -9.54
N VAL A 94 2.95 -8.23 -8.42
CA VAL A 94 2.48 -7.86 -7.09
C VAL A 94 3.56 -7.13 -6.30
N ALA A 95 3.10 -6.26 -5.39
CA ALA A 95 3.93 -5.70 -4.34
C ALA A 95 3.80 -6.56 -3.09
N VAL A 96 4.93 -6.95 -2.52
CA VAL A 96 4.96 -7.67 -1.24
C VAL A 96 4.89 -6.65 -0.12
N VAL A 97 3.82 -6.67 0.65
CA VAL A 97 3.56 -5.70 1.72
C VAL A 97 3.63 -6.40 3.06
N LYS A 98 4.29 -5.77 4.02
CA LYS A 98 4.37 -6.20 5.42
C LYS A 98 3.67 -5.17 6.30
N PRO A 99 3.19 -5.57 7.50
CA PRO A 99 2.56 -4.62 8.44
C PRO A 99 3.48 -3.44 8.73
N GLY A 100 2.92 -2.24 8.72
CA GLY A 100 3.65 -0.98 8.93
C GLY A 100 4.04 -0.25 7.65
N ARG A 101 3.99 -0.90 6.49
CA ARG A 101 4.35 -0.28 5.22
C ARG A 101 3.35 0.81 4.83
N ILE A 102 3.84 1.98 4.44
CA ILE A 102 3.03 3.04 3.85
C ILE A 102 2.75 2.68 2.38
N LEU A 103 1.48 2.64 2.02
CA LEU A 103 1.03 2.27 0.68
C LEU A 103 0.88 3.49 -0.23
N PHE A 104 0.22 4.51 0.28
CA PHE A 104 -0.03 5.77 -0.42
C PHE A 104 0.25 6.94 0.51
N GLU A 105 0.65 8.08 -0.07
CA GLU A 105 0.74 9.34 0.63
C GLU A 105 -0.03 10.42 -0.12
N MET A 106 -0.44 11.44 0.59
CA MET A 106 -1.23 12.53 0.06
C MET A 106 -0.85 13.85 0.72
N ALA A 107 -0.86 14.92 -0.05
CA ALA A 107 -0.64 16.28 0.45
C ALA A 107 -1.50 17.29 -0.33
N GLY A 108 -1.63 18.50 0.20
CA GLY A 108 -2.34 19.58 -0.45
C GLY A 108 -3.86 19.54 -0.30
N VAL A 109 -4.37 18.73 0.62
CA VAL A 109 -5.80 18.65 0.97
C VAL A 109 -5.99 18.67 2.48
N GLY A 110 -7.19 19.00 2.94
CA GLY A 110 -7.51 18.95 4.36
C GLY A 110 -7.53 17.52 4.90
N GLN A 111 -7.34 17.38 6.21
CA GLN A 111 -7.27 16.08 6.84
C GLN A 111 -8.53 15.23 6.65
N GLU A 112 -9.71 15.84 6.75
CA GLU A 112 -10.96 15.10 6.58
C GLU A 112 -11.16 14.60 5.15
N VAL A 113 -10.82 15.42 4.16
CA VAL A 113 -10.86 15.01 2.76
C VAL A 113 -9.87 13.88 2.50
N ALA A 114 -8.66 13.99 3.04
CA ALA A 114 -7.64 12.95 2.93
C ALA A 114 -8.08 11.65 3.60
N LYS A 115 -8.66 11.73 4.79
CA LYS A 115 -9.15 10.56 5.53
C LYS A 115 -10.23 9.80 4.77
N GLU A 116 -11.18 10.52 4.18
CA GLU A 116 -12.24 9.92 3.37
C GLU A 116 -11.69 9.32 2.07
N ALA A 117 -10.77 10.01 1.40
CA ALA A 117 -10.11 9.48 0.21
C ALA A 117 -9.37 8.17 0.50
N MET A 118 -8.63 8.12 1.60
CA MET A 118 -7.92 6.91 2.01
C MET A 118 -8.86 5.78 2.43
N ARG A 119 -9.99 6.12 3.04
CA ARG A 119 -11.04 5.12 3.34
C ARG A 119 -11.57 4.48 2.06
N LEU A 120 -11.86 5.28 1.05
CA LEU A 120 -12.32 4.77 -0.24
C LEU A 120 -11.24 3.89 -0.92
N ALA A 121 -9.99 4.30 -0.84
CA ALA A 121 -8.88 3.51 -1.36
C ALA A 121 -8.73 2.18 -0.63
N SER A 122 -8.91 2.15 0.68
CA SER A 122 -8.78 0.94 1.48
C SER A 122 -9.76 -0.16 1.07
N HIS A 123 -10.94 0.22 0.57
CA HIS A 123 -11.93 -0.73 0.07
C HIS A 123 -11.49 -1.46 -1.20
N LYS A 124 -10.47 -0.96 -1.90
CA LYS A 124 -9.90 -1.58 -3.10
C LYS A 124 -8.73 -2.49 -2.80
N LEU A 125 -8.28 -2.52 -1.56
CA LEU A 125 -7.13 -3.29 -1.11
C LEU A 125 -7.57 -4.54 -0.33
N PRO A 126 -6.78 -5.63 -0.40
CA PRO A 126 -7.16 -6.90 0.24
C PRO A 126 -6.81 -6.98 1.73
N ILE A 127 -6.34 -5.90 2.33
CA ILE A 127 -5.84 -5.90 3.72
C ILE A 127 -6.46 -4.79 4.54
N ALA A 128 -6.40 -4.95 5.85
CA ALA A 128 -6.71 -3.88 6.79
C ALA A 128 -5.63 -2.80 6.71
N THR A 129 -6.06 -1.55 6.76
CA THR A 129 -5.19 -0.38 6.66
C THR A 129 -5.56 0.64 7.71
N LYS A 130 -4.64 1.58 7.97
CA LYS A 130 -4.82 2.65 8.92
C LYS A 130 -4.46 3.99 8.26
N PHE A 131 -5.28 5.00 8.47
CA PHE A 131 -4.95 6.38 8.11
C PHE A 131 -3.92 6.92 9.10
N VAL A 132 -2.84 7.47 8.59
CA VAL A 132 -1.77 8.06 9.41
C VAL A 132 -1.44 9.46 8.93
N THR A 133 -1.05 10.31 9.85
CA THR A 133 -0.50 11.63 9.55
C THR A 133 1.02 11.56 9.66
N ARG A 134 1.70 12.59 9.17
CA ARG A 134 3.16 12.65 9.22
C ARG A 134 3.71 12.53 10.64
N ASP A 135 3.02 13.12 11.61
CA ASP A 135 3.45 13.11 13.01
C ASP A 135 3.16 11.79 13.72
N THR A 136 2.11 11.07 13.30
CA THR A 136 1.72 9.79 13.89
C THR A 136 2.38 8.58 13.23
N GLY A 137 2.88 8.74 12.01
CA GLY A 137 3.53 7.66 11.26
C GLY A 137 4.88 7.23 11.83
N THR A 138 5.45 7.99 12.75
CA THR A 138 6.78 7.73 13.30
C THR A 138 6.77 6.95 14.60
N ALA A 139 5.62 6.75 15.21
CA ALA A 139 5.63 6.17 16.54
C ALA A 139 5.28 4.71 16.56
N VAL A 140 6.28 3.98 16.67
CA VAL A 140 6.24 2.65 17.22
C VAL A 140 6.26 2.82 18.74
N GLY A 141 5.08 2.88 19.35
CA GLY A 141 4.95 2.77 20.80
C GLY A 141 5.10 4.04 21.63
N GLY A 142 4.54 5.15 21.20
CA GLY A 142 4.48 6.35 22.05
C GLY A 142 3.06 6.89 22.19
N ASN A 143 2.65 7.11 23.39
CA ASN A 143 1.41 7.66 23.88
C ASN A 143 0.81 8.80 23.04
N TYR A 144 -0.01 8.48 22.05
CA TYR A 144 -0.74 9.50 21.29
C TYR A 144 -2.02 9.96 21.94
N GLU A 145 -2.59 9.12 22.78
CA GLU A 145 -3.81 9.46 23.52
C GLU A 145 -3.63 10.69 24.40
N SER A 146 -2.41 10.94 24.88
CA SER A 146 -2.15 12.07 25.78
C SER A 146 -2.02 13.42 25.10
N LYS A 147 -1.73 13.46 23.78
CA LYS A 147 -1.59 14.73 23.05
C LYS A 147 -2.92 15.26 22.50
N GLU A 148 -3.82 14.36 22.10
CA GLU A 148 -5.16 14.78 21.69
C GLU A 148 -5.98 15.33 22.84
N LEU A 149 -5.82 14.75 24.04
CA LEU A 149 -6.52 15.24 25.22
C LEU A 149 -6.01 16.60 25.69
N ALA A 150 -4.72 16.88 25.53
CA ALA A 150 -4.15 18.18 25.89
C ALA A 150 -4.56 19.33 24.96
N GLN A 151 -4.98 19.03 23.72
CA GLN A 151 -5.47 20.04 22.79
C GLN A 151 -6.97 20.34 22.94
N VAL A 152 -7.71 19.48 23.62
CA VAL A 152 -9.14 19.66 23.87
C VAL A 152 -9.40 20.44 25.18
N GLU A 153 -8.43 20.47 26.08
CA GLU A 153 -8.53 21.19 27.35
C GLU A 153 -7.84 22.58 27.34
N GLY A 154 -7.33 22.98 26.20
CA GLY A 154 -6.67 24.27 26.05
C GLY A 154 -7.54 25.36 25.45
#